data_32df86de9dd729b8093d2f5e2d87cd21
#
_entry.id   32df86de9dd729b8093d2f5e2d87cd21
#
_cell.length_a   1.000
_cell.length_b   1.000
_cell.length_c   1.000
_cell.angle_alpha   90.00
_cell.angle_beta   90.00
_cell.angle_gamma   90.00
#
_symmetry.space_group_name_H-M   'P 1'
#
loop_
_entity.id
_entity.type
_entity.pdbx_description
1 polymer ?
#
loop_
_entity_poly.entity_id
_entity_poly.type
_entity_poly.pdbx_seq_one_letter_code
_entity_poly.pdbx_strand_id
1 'polypeptide(L)'
;PAGDEVVLIYEVTGKVVRPGGLPIESGVAVFNVETIYNVWRAMNQQTPVVDKLVSVVAEVEHPVTVRVPIGTTIEEVVALAGGTTVKDPVYFIGGPMMGFIGSGSQPVTKTTNAVLVLPQDHYLVKRKRSKSSIDMKRAAACCCQCSMCTDLCPRHLLGHPIQPHLFMRAATCKDVQQPNIFINTFFCCSCGVCELYSC
;
A
#
# COMPACT_ATOMS: atom_id res chain seq x y z
N PRO A 1 -0.38 -1.16 10.06
CA PRO A 1 0.15 0.20 9.84
C PRO A 1 1.65 0.32 10.07
N ALA A 2 2.31 -0.58 10.80
CA ALA A 2 3.77 -0.54 11.03
C ALA A 2 4.64 -0.65 9.76
N GLY A 3 4.05 -0.86 8.59
CA GLY A 3 4.73 -0.73 7.29
C GLY A 3 4.89 0.73 6.83
N ASP A 4 4.18 1.66 7.42
CA ASP A 4 4.38 3.10 7.22
C ASP A 4 5.58 3.56 8.06
N GLU A 5 6.52 4.28 7.44
CA GLU A 5 7.78 4.68 8.08
C GLU A 5 7.58 5.52 9.35
N VAL A 6 6.59 6.43 9.35
CA VAL A 6 6.33 7.32 10.50
C VAL A 6 5.77 6.54 11.69
N VAL A 7 4.88 5.57 11.42
CA VAL A 7 4.35 4.68 12.45
C VAL A 7 5.46 3.77 12.98
N LEU A 8 6.29 3.22 12.10
CA LEU A 8 7.42 2.36 12.48
C LEU A 8 8.42 3.10 13.38
N ILE A 9 8.74 4.37 13.06
CA ILE A 9 9.63 5.19 13.90
C ILE A 9 9.08 5.34 15.30
N TYR A 10 7.79 5.63 15.42
CA TYR A 10 7.15 5.77 16.73
C TYR A 10 7.19 4.45 17.52
N GLU A 11 6.83 3.33 16.88
CA GLU A 11 6.84 2.01 17.52
C GLU A 11 8.22 1.60 18.04
N VAL A 12 9.28 1.94 17.30
CA VAL A 12 10.65 1.54 17.64
C VAL A 12 11.33 2.52 18.59
N THR A 13 11.08 3.81 18.44
CA THR A 13 11.86 4.87 19.12
C THR A 13 11.04 5.74 20.08
N GLY A 14 9.71 5.67 20.05
CA GLY A 14 8.81 6.58 20.75
C GLY A 14 8.80 8.01 20.19
N LYS A 15 9.54 8.30 19.11
CA LYS A 15 9.61 9.65 18.53
C LYS A 15 8.48 9.85 17.53
N VAL A 16 7.83 11.00 17.61
CA VAL A 16 6.80 11.41 16.65
C VAL A 16 7.43 12.28 15.57
N VAL A 17 7.28 11.88 14.32
CA VAL A 17 7.65 12.70 13.16
C VAL A 17 6.54 13.72 12.92
N ARG A 18 6.89 15.00 12.78
CA ARG A 18 5.89 16.06 12.55
C ARG A 18 5.11 15.85 11.24
N PRO A 19 3.86 16.34 11.15
CA PRO A 19 3.11 16.29 9.90
C PRO A 19 3.87 16.92 8.73
N GLY A 20 4.07 16.17 7.63
CA GLY A 20 4.85 16.60 6.48
C GLY A 20 6.38 16.66 6.69
N GLY A 21 6.86 16.29 7.88
CA GLY A 21 8.29 16.20 8.18
C GLY A 21 8.93 14.92 7.63
N LEU A 22 10.26 14.93 7.57
CA LEU A 22 11.05 13.76 7.17
C LEU A 22 11.59 13.03 8.41
N PRO A 23 11.71 11.69 8.36
CA PRO A 23 12.32 10.89 9.43
C PRO A 23 13.68 11.38 9.89
N ILE A 24 14.48 11.87 8.96
CA ILE A 24 15.85 12.38 9.24
C ILE A 24 15.86 13.56 10.22
N GLU A 25 14.79 14.36 10.25
CA GLU A 25 14.65 15.48 11.20
C GLU A 25 14.55 15.01 12.65
N SER A 26 14.08 13.77 12.84
CA SER A 26 14.02 13.10 14.14
C SER A 26 15.28 12.28 14.44
N GLY A 27 16.31 12.37 13.59
CA GLY A 27 17.57 11.64 13.70
C GLY A 27 17.44 10.15 13.38
N VAL A 28 16.45 9.77 12.55
CA VAL A 28 16.17 8.38 12.17
C VAL A 28 16.12 8.26 10.65
N ALA A 29 16.66 7.16 10.11
CA ALA A 29 16.51 6.79 8.71
C ALA A 29 15.88 5.40 8.63
N VAL A 30 14.85 5.26 7.79
CA VAL A 30 14.15 3.98 7.57
C VAL A 30 14.51 3.47 6.19
N PHE A 31 14.94 2.21 6.12
CA PHE A 31 15.30 1.54 4.89
C PHE A 31 14.56 0.21 4.75
N ASN A 32 14.21 -0.15 3.54
CA ASN A 32 13.78 -1.51 3.23
C ASN A 32 14.96 -2.47 3.43
N VAL A 33 14.71 -3.66 3.98
CA VAL A 33 15.75 -4.67 4.26
C VAL A 33 16.53 -5.06 3.00
N GLU A 34 15.87 -5.17 1.84
CA GLU A 34 16.53 -5.47 0.58
C GLU A 34 17.44 -4.32 0.11
N THR A 35 17.08 -3.07 0.42
CA THR A 35 17.96 -1.92 0.15
C THR A 35 19.26 -2.04 0.92
N ILE A 36 19.20 -2.36 2.22
CA ILE A 36 20.40 -2.56 3.04
C ILE A 36 21.24 -3.74 2.54
N TYR A 37 20.58 -4.85 2.17
CA TYR A 37 21.27 -5.99 1.57
C TYR A 37 21.97 -5.62 0.26
N ASN A 38 21.34 -4.83 -0.60
CA ASN A 38 21.95 -4.36 -1.85
C ASN A 38 23.10 -3.37 -1.61
N VAL A 39 23.00 -2.52 -0.59
CA VAL A 39 24.13 -1.65 -0.17
C VAL A 39 25.32 -2.51 0.25
N TRP A 40 25.08 -3.55 1.07
CA TRP A 40 26.13 -4.48 1.46
C TRP A 40 26.76 -5.18 0.25
N ARG A 41 25.95 -5.66 -0.73
CA ARG A 41 26.46 -6.26 -1.98
C ARG A 41 27.31 -5.28 -2.78
N ALA A 42 26.86 -4.04 -2.91
CA ALA A 42 27.61 -3.02 -3.64
C ALA A 42 28.97 -2.73 -2.99
N MET A 43 29.02 -2.62 -1.65
CA MET A 43 30.23 -2.30 -0.92
C MET A 43 31.24 -3.46 -0.87
N ASN A 44 30.76 -4.69 -0.65
CA ASN A 44 31.62 -5.86 -0.42
C ASN A 44 31.86 -6.71 -1.66
N GLN A 45 30.91 -6.73 -2.59
CA GLN A 45 30.95 -7.56 -3.79
C GLN A 45 31.03 -6.75 -5.08
N GLN A 46 31.00 -5.42 -4.99
CA GLN A 46 30.96 -4.49 -6.14
C GLN A 46 29.85 -4.85 -7.16
N THR A 47 28.74 -5.41 -6.66
CA THR A 47 27.63 -5.86 -7.50
C THR A 47 26.54 -4.79 -7.55
N PRO A 48 26.19 -4.27 -8.73
CA PRO A 48 25.09 -3.32 -8.87
C PRO A 48 23.73 -4.00 -8.64
N VAL A 49 22.68 -3.18 -8.44
CA VAL A 49 21.30 -3.68 -8.30
C VAL A 49 20.74 -4.02 -9.68
N VAL A 50 20.84 -5.27 -10.06
CA VAL A 50 20.37 -5.82 -11.34
C VAL A 50 19.26 -6.85 -11.19
N ASP A 51 19.02 -7.32 -9.99
CA ASP A 51 18.02 -8.32 -9.63
C ASP A 51 17.08 -7.80 -8.52
N LYS A 52 15.95 -8.47 -8.40
CA LYS A 52 14.90 -8.16 -7.41
C LYS A 52 14.35 -9.45 -6.80
N LEU A 53 14.11 -9.44 -5.50
CA LEU A 53 13.36 -10.47 -4.82
C LEU A 53 11.86 -10.16 -4.94
N VAL A 54 11.11 -11.06 -5.54
CA VAL A 54 9.67 -10.91 -5.76
C VAL A 54 8.94 -12.09 -5.15
N SER A 55 8.00 -11.82 -4.25
CA SER A 55 7.13 -12.84 -3.66
C SER A 55 5.92 -13.07 -4.56
N VAL A 56 5.72 -14.29 -5.02
CA VAL A 56 4.58 -14.71 -5.83
C VAL A 56 3.68 -15.55 -4.97
N VAL A 57 2.44 -15.13 -4.78
CA VAL A 57 1.52 -15.74 -3.81
C VAL A 57 0.07 -15.75 -4.31
N ALA A 58 -0.80 -16.39 -3.55
CA ALA A 58 -2.22 -16.62 -3.79
C ALA A 58 -2.46 -17.74 -4.80
N GLU A 59 -3.18 -17.52 -5.89
CA GLU A 59 -3.64 -18.56 -6.83
C GLU A 59 -2.51 -19.00 -7.80
N VAL A 60 -1.43 -19.53 -7.22
CA VAL A 60 -0.29 -20.13 -7.93
C VAL A 60 -0.02 -21.53 -7.39
N GLU A 61 0.57 -22.41 -8.20
CA GLU A 61 0.86 -23.79 -7.80
C GLU A 61 1.81 -23.84 -6.58
N HIS A 62 2.86 -23.01 -6.58
CA HIS A 62 3.88 -22.98 -5.54
C HIS A 62 4.15 -21.56 -5.08
N PRO A 63 3.49 -21.06 -4.02
CA PRO A 63 3.81 -19.76 -3.46
C PRO A 63 5.29 -19.67 -3.05
N VAL A 64 6.04 -18.76 -3.65
CA VAL A 64 7.49 -18.68 -3.51
C VAL A 64 8.01 -17.25 -3.65
N THR A 65 9.15 -16.97 -3.03
CA THR A 65 9.91 -15.75 -3.31
C THR A 65 11.05 -16.09 -4.27
N VAL A 66 11.03 -15.48 -5.44
CA VAL A 66 12.02 -15.70 -6.50
C VAL A 66 12.93 -14.50 -6.65
N ARG A 67 14.18 -14.74 -7.06
CA ARG A 67 15.12 -13.70 -7.46
C ARG A 67 15.14 -13.64 -8.99
N VAL A 68 14.76 -12.51 -9.53
CA VAL A 68 14.67 -12.32 -10.99
C VAL A 68 15.41 -11.04 -11.42
N PRO A 69 15.94 -10.98 -12.63
CA PRO A 69 16.47 -9.75 -13.21
C PRO A 69 15.40 -8.66 -13.27
N ILE A 70 15.79 -7.41 -13.05
CA ILE A 70 14.91 -6.27 -13.30
C ILE A 70 14.59 -6.22 -14.77
N GLY A 71 13.31 -6.07 -15.14
CA GLY A 71 12.81 -6.13 -16.50
C GLY A 71 12.15 -7.45 -16.89
N THR A 72 12.28 -8.52 -16.09
CA THR A 72 11.52 -9.78 -16.26
C THR A 72 10.02 -9.47 -16.18
N THR A 73 9.22 -10.06 -17.05
CA THR A 73 7.76 -9.82 -17.05
C THR A 73 7.07 -10.52 -15.89
N ILE A 74 5.94 -9.99 -15.47
CA ILE A 74 5.14 -10.58 -14.37
C ILE A 74 4.70 -12.02 -14.72
N GLU A 75 4.35 -12.29 -15.99
CA GLU A 75 4.01 -13.66 -16.45
C GLU A 75 5.17 -14.63 -16.30
N GLU A 76 6.39 -14.23 -16.66
CA GLU A 76 7.59 -15.06 -16.45
C GLU A 76 7.85 -15.31 -14.97
N VAL A 77 7.66 -14.30 -14.12
CA VAL A 77 7.81 -14.43 -12.68
C VAL A 77 6.78 -15.41 -12.09
N VAL A 78 5.53 -15.35 -12.55
CA VAL A 78 4.46 -16.28 -12.14
C VAL A 78 4.72 -17.69 -12.65
N ALA A 79 5.29 -17.84 -13.87
CA ALA A 79 5.69 -19.14 -14.38
C ALA A 79 6.74 -19.83 -13.52
N LEU A 80 7.66 -19.07 -12.87
CA LEU A 80 8.62 -19.63 -11.90
C LEU A 80 7.95 -20.18 -10.63
N ALA A 81 6.74 -19.74 -10.34
CA ALA A 81 5.90 -20.24 -9.24
C ALA A 81 5.02 -21.44 -9.65
N GLY A 82 5.27 -22.06 -10.80
CA GLY A 82 4.50 -23.16 -11.36
C GLY A 82 3.28 -22.74 -12.19
N GLY A 83 3.11 -21.44 -12.41
CA GLY A 83 1.95 -20.90 -13.14
C GLY A 83 0.75 -20.61 -12.25
N THR A 84 -0.39 -20.31 -12.88
CA THR A 84 -1.63 -19.92 -12.20
C THR A 84 -2.58 -21.11 -12.04
N THR A 85 -3.25 -21.20 -10.89
CA THR A 85 -4.29 -22.21 -10.63
C THR A 85 -5.67 -21.80 -11.14
N VAL A 86 -5.85 -20.53 -11.52
CA VAL A 86 -7.12 -19.97 -12.02
C VAL A 86 -7.04 -19.68 -13.52
N LYS A 87 -8.18 -19.76 -14.21
CA LYS A 87 -8.25 -19.46 -15.64
C LYS A 87 -8.15 -17.95 -15.83
N ASP A 88 -8.44 -17.05 -15.98
CA ASP A 88 -8.33 -15.61 -16.18
C ASP A 88 -7.74 -14.87 -14.95
N PRO A 89 -6.44 -15.01 -14.66
CA PRO A 89 -5.82 -14.42 -13.49
C PRO A 89 -5.78 -12.89 -13.58
N VAL A 90 -5.92 -12.24 -12.44
CA VAL A 90 -5.61 -10.83 -12.26
C VAL A 90 -4.29 -10.73 -11.51
N TYR A 91 -3.33 -10.05 -12.11
CA TYR A 91 -2.05 -9.78 -11.45
C TYR A 91 -2.17 -8.52 -10.60
N PHE A 92 -2.05 -8.69 -9.29
CA PHE A 92 -2.10 -7.60 -8.34
C PHE A 92 -0.67 -7.35 -7.84
N ILE A 93 -0.11 -6.19 -8.20
CA ILE A 93 1.30 -5.86 -7.97
C ILE A 93 1.41 -5.05 -6.69
N GLY A 94 2.22 -5.55 -5.75
CA GLY A 94 2.39 -4.98 -4.43
C GLY A 94 1.54 -5.65 -3.35
N GLY A 95 1.41 -5.02 -2.21
CA GLY A 95 0.62 -5.53 -1.08
C GLY A 95 -0.89 -5.35 -1.29
N PRO A 96 -1.74 -6.11 -0.56
CA PRO A 96 -3.20 -6.11 -0.76
C PRO A 96 -3.84 -4.73 -0.52
N MET A 97 -3.26 -3.88 0.33
CA MET A 97 -3.82 -2.57 0.65
C MET A 97 -3.41 -1.49 -0.36
N MET A 98 -2.11 -1.36 -0.61
CA MET A 98 -1.54 -0.29 -1.44
C MET A 98 -1.23 -0.71 -2.87
N GLY A 99 -1.29 -2.00 -3.20
CA GLY A 99 -1.01 -2.52 -4.53
C GLY A 99 -2.05 -2.10 -5.58
N PHE A 100 -1.76 -2.43 -6.82
CA PHE A 100 -2.60 -2.09 -7.97
C PHE A 100 -2.72 -3.27 -8.95
N ILE A 101 -3.74 -3.25 -9.80
CA ILE A 101 -3.92 -4.24 -10.85
C ILE A 101 -2.97 -3.90 -12.00
N GLY A 102 -2.08 -4.84 -12.32
CA GLY A 102 -1.12 -4.72 -13.42
C GLY A 102 -1.41 -5.69 -14.57
N SER A 103 -0.58 -5.61 -15.61
CA SER A 103 -0.58 -6.53 -16.74
C SER A 103 0.48 -7.60 -16.55
N GLY A 104 0.26 -8.80 -17.09
CA GLY A 104 1.27 -9.87 -17.16
C GLY A 104 2.53 -9.50 -17.95
N SER A 105 2.38 -8.67 -18.96
CA SER A 105 3.50 -8.14 -19.76
C SER A 105 4.28 -7.00 -19.07
N GLN A 106 3.83 -6.52 -17.92
CA GLN A 106 4.51 -5.45 -17.19
C GLN A 106 5.84 -5.96 -16.63
N PRO A 107 6.94 -5.18 -16.77
CA PRO A 107 8.24 -5.58 -16.24
C PRO A 107 8.32 -5.40 -14.72
N VAL A 108 9.09 -6.27 -14.08
CA VAL A 108 9.55 -6.11 -12.69
C VAL A 108 10.45 -4.89 -12.60
N THR A 109 10.16 -4.03 -11.65
CA THR A 109 10.94 -2.83 -11.34
C THR A 109 11.61 -2.95 -9.98
N LYS A 110 12.45 -1.99 -9.62
CA LYS A 110 13.08 -1.93 -8.27
C LYS A 110 12.07 -1.84 -7.13
N THR A 111 10.83 -1.42 -7.40
CA THR A 111 9.75 -1.28 -6.42
C THR A 111 8.78 -2.45 -6.40
N THR A 112 8.93 -3.44 -7.29
CA THR A 112 8.08 -4.63 -7.33
C THR A 112 8.52 -5.62 -6.26
N ASN A 113 7.79 -5.70 -5.15
CA ASN A 113 8.12 -6.58 -4.02
C ASN A 113 7.27 -7.86 -4.01
N ALA A 114 6.05 -7.81 -4.53
CA ALA A 114 5.12 -8.93 -4.54
C ALA A 114 4.21 -8.90 -5.75
N VAL A 115 3.78 -10.09 -6.15
CA VAL A 115 2.74 -10.33 -7.16
C VAL A 115 1.72 -11.29 -6.53
N LEU A 116 0.48 -10.82 -6.38
CA LEU A 116 -0.63 -11.66 -5.96
C LEU A 116 -1.42 -12.05 -7.21
N VAL A 117 -1.58 -13.33 -7.44
CA VAL A 117 -2.43 -13.84 -8.51
C VAL A 117 -3.82 -14.07 -7.95
N LEU A 118 -4.82 -13.36 -8.45
CA LEU A 118 -6.17 -13.39 -7.90
C LEU A 118 -7.21 -13.73 -8.98
N PRO A 119 -8.32 -14.38 -8.63
CA PRO A 119 -9.43 -14.57 -9.57
C PRO A 119 -10.17 -13.25 -9.83
N GLN A 120 -10.85 -13.15 -10.99
CA GLN A 120 -11.57 -11.95 -11.39
C GLN A 120 -12.65 -11.48 -10.39
N ASP A 121 -13.25 -12.41 -9.67
CA ASP A 121 -14.32 -12.15 -8.71
C ASP A 121 -13.83 -11.87 -7.29
N HIS A 122 -12.51 -11.90 -7.05
CA HIS A 122 -11.92 -11.62 -5.75
C HIS A 122 -12.30 -10.23 -5.23
N TYR A 123 -12.53 -10.13 -3.92
CA TYR A 123 -12.93 -8.87 -3.27
C TYR A 123 -11.99 -7.69 -3.58
N LEU A 124 -10.68 -7.89 -3.49
CA LEU A 124 -9.69 -6.85 -3.77
C LEU A 124 -9.77 -6.36 -5.22
N VAL A 125 -10.00 -7.27 -6.18
CA VAL A 125 -10.13 -6.92 -7.60
C VAL A 125 -11.40 -6.09 -7.82
N LYS A 126 -12.53 -6.55 -7.30
CA LYS A 126 -13.81 -5.82 -7.38
C LYS A 126 -13.69 -4.43 -6.77
N ARG A 127 -13.04 -4.32 -5.62
CA ARG A 127 -12.81 -3.05 -4.94
C ARG A 127 -11.96 -2.08 -5.74
N LYS A 128 -10.82 -2.54 -6.27
CA LYS A 128 -9.92 -1.70 -7.10
C LYS A 128 -10.54 -1.28 -8.43
N ARG A 129 -11.50 -2.04 -8.95
CA ARG A 129 -12.29 -1.70 -10.15
C ARG A 129 -13.54 -0.89 -9.85
N SER A 130 -13.91 -0.72 -8.58
CA SER A 130 -15.09 0.05 -8.18
C SER A 130 -14.94 1.51 -8.62
N LYS A 131 -16.09 2.10 -8.98
CA LYS A 131 -16.13 3.52 -9.34
C LYS A 131 -16.28 4.36 -8.07
N SER A 132 -15.40 5.32 -7.88
CA SER A 132 -15.40 6.24 -6.73
C SER A 132 -16.77 6.94 -6.51
N SER A 133 -17.52 7.21 -7.60
CA SER A 133 -18.86 7.81 -7.50
C SER A 133 -19.89 6.86 -6.84
N ILE A 134 -19.73 5.55 -6.99
CA ILE A 134 -20.58 4.54 -6.33
C ILE A 134 -20.23 4.46 -4.86
N ASP A 135 -18.93 4.44 -4.55
CA ASP A 135 -18.44 4.36 -3.18
C ASP A 135 -18.83 5.61 -2.39
N MET A 136 -18.76 6.80 -3.01
CA MET A 136 -19.24 8.06 -2.42
C MET A 136 -20.74 8.04 -2.11
N LYS A 137 -21.58 7.50 -3.00
CA LYS A 137 -23.02 7.36 -2.74
C LYS A 137 -23.31 6.39 -1.60
N ARG A 138 -22.60 5.27 -1.54
CA ARG A 138 -22.70 4.30 -0.43
C ARG A 138 -22.31 4.93 0.88
N ALA A 139 -21.15 5.60 0.92
CA ALA A 139 -20.67 6.30 2.09
C ALA A 139 -21.65 7.37 2.57
N ALA A 140 -22.25 8.14 1.67
CA ALA A 140 -23.27 9.15 2.02
C ALA A 140 -24.51 8.51 2.65
N ALA A 141 -24.90 7.31 2.22
CA ALA A 141 -26.07 6.61 2.74
C ALA A 141 -25.83 5.92 4.10
N CYS A 142 -24.60 5.43 4.35
CA CYS A 142 -24.28 4.60 5.52
C CYS A 142 -23.58 5.36 6.63
N CYS A 143 -22.89 6.46 6.33
CA CYS A 143 -22.03 7.16 7.30
C CYS A 143 -22.85 7.88 8.38
N CYS A 144 -22.79 7.38 9.61
CA CYS A 144 -23.42 7.97 10.79
C CYS A 144 -22.51 8.94 11.57
N GLN A 145 -21.35 9.28 11.03
CA GLN A 145 -20.36 10.18 11.68
C GLN A 145 -19.86 9.68 13.06
N CYS A 146 -19.75 8.37 13.24
CA CYS A 146 -19.29 7.76 14.50
C CYS A 146 -17.80 8.02 14.80
N SER A 147 -17.05 8.63 13.89
CA SER A 147 -15.60 8.91 13.95
C SER A 147 -14.66 7.69 14.02
N MET A 148 -15.16 6.47 14.02
CA MET A 148 -14.33 5.25 14.12
C MET A 148 -13.18 5.21 13.11
N CYS A 149 -13.41 5.65 11.86
CA CYS A 149 -12.36 5.74 10.83
C CYS A 149 -11.23 6.72 11.20
N THR A 150 -11.51 7.71 12.05
CA THR A 150 -10.51 8.65 12.58
C THR A 150 -9.82 8.06 13.80
N ASP A 151 -10.58 7.48 14.72
CA ASP A 151 -10.06 6.91 15.97
C ASP A 151 -9.11 5.72 15.71
N LEU A 152 -9.31 5.00 14.60
CA LEU A 152 -8.44 3.91 14.14
C LEU A 152 -7.31 4.37 13.21
N CYS A 153 -7.28 5.64 12.79
CA CYS A 153 -6.29 6.12 11.86
C CYS A 153 -4.91 6.22 12.52
N PRO A 154 -3.90 5.45 12.07
CA PRO A 154 -2.58 5.46 12.71
C PRO A 154 -1.90 6.83 12.64
N ARG A 155 -2.12 7.58 11.58
CA ARG A 155 -1.58 8.94 11.43
C ARG A 155 -2.27 9.92 12.37
N HIS A 156 -3.59 9.79 12.58
CA HIS A 156 -4.33 10.60 13.57
C HIS A 156 -3.86 10.31 14.99
N LEU A 157 -3.67 9.04 15.33
CA LEU A 157 -3.18 8.62 16.66
C LEU A 157 -1.78 9.14 16.97
N LEU A 158 -0.97 9.41 15.96
CA LEU A 158 0.33 10.08 16.10
C LEU A 158 0.24 11.61 16.20
N GLY A 159 -0.98 12.17 16.19
CA GLY A 159 -1.20 13.63 16.27
C GLY A 159 -1.18 14.35 14.93
N HIS A 160 -1.16 13.65 13.80
CA HIS A 160 -1.29 14.30 12.50
C HIS A 160 -2.71 14.83 12.29
N PRO A 161 -2.92 15.97 11.61
CA PRO A 161 -4.22 16.63 11.49
C PRO A 161 -5.13 15.97 10.44
N ILE A 162 -5.09 14.65 10.33
CA ILE A 162 -5.94 13.87 9.42
C ILE A 162 -7.16 13.34 10.18
N GLN A 163 -8.35 13.64 9.66
CA GLN A 163 -9.64 13.25 10.23
C GLN A 163 -10.54 12.67 9.15
N PRO A 164 -10.44 11.36 8.86
CA PRO A 164 -11.21 10.72 7.80
C PRO A 164 -12.73 10.96 7.88
N HIS A 165 -13.34 10.96 9.08
CA HIS A 165 -14.78 11.20 9.23
C HIS A 165 -15.21 12.60 8.75
N LEU A 166 -14.39 13.64 8.98
CA LEU A 166 -14.68 14.98 8.48
C LEU A 166 -14.51 15.07 6.97
N PHE A 167 -13.49 14.40 6.41
CA PHE A 167 -13.33 14.27 4.97
C PHE A 167 -14.57 13.61 4.34
N MET A 168 -15.04 12.51 4.90
CA MET A 168 -16.25 11.82 4.43
C MET A 168 -17.47 12.75 4.46
N ARG A 169 -17.67 13.48 5.54
CA ARG A 169 -18.75 14.47 5.65
C ARG A 169 -18.64 15.56 4.58
N ALA A 170 -17.47 16.17 4.47
CA ALA A 170 -17.25 17.26 3.48
C ALA A 170 -17.47 16.77 2.05
N ALA A 171 -16.96 15.58 1.72
CA ALA A 171 -17.08 14.97 0.40
C ALA A 171 -18.53 14.57 0.04
N THR A 172 -19.30 14.08 1.01
CA THR A 172 -20.68 13.61 0.78
C THR A 172 -21.72 14.74 0.84
N CYS A 173 -21.57 15.70 1.76
CA CYS A 173 -22.52 16.79 1.94
C CYS A 173 -22.19 18.03 1.09
N LYS A 174 -21.08 18.02 0.34
CA LYS A 174 -20.58 19.16 -0.44
C LYS A 174 -20.38 20.44 0.38
N ASP A 175 -20.24 20.30 1.68
CA ASP A 175 -19.99 21.39 2.60
C ASP A 175 -18.49 21.56 2.80
N VAL A 176 -17.90 22.55 2.10
CA VAL A 176 -16.46 22.82 2.11
C VAL A 176 -16.18 24.10 2.91
N GLN A 177 -16.75 24.22 4.12
CA GLN A 177 -16.46 25.38 4.98
C GLN A 177 -15.02 25.37 5.51
N GLN A 178 -14.36 24.21 5.51
CA GLN A 178 -13.00 24.05 6.03
C GLN A 178 -12.09 23.39 4.98
N PRO A 179 -11.43 24.14 4.09
CA PRO A 179 -10.56 23.57 3.04
C PRO A 179 -9.40 22.74 3.60
N ASN A 180 -8.97 23.01 4.83
CA ASN A 180 -7.90 22.25 5.49
C ASN A 180 -8.25 20.75 5.64
N ILE A 181 -9.53 20.38 5.70
CA ILE A 181 -9.94 18.98 5.75
C ILE A 181 -9.43 18.20 4.53
N PHE A 182 -9.51 18.80 3.34
CA PHE A 182 -9.00 18.20 2.11
C PHE A 182 -7.47 18.20 2.05
N ILE A 183 -6.83 19.30 2.47
CA ILE A 183 -5.37 19.41 2.52
C ILE A 183 -4.80 18.36 3.48
N ASN A 184 -5.42 18.14 4.61
CA ASN A 184 -4.97 17.17 5.61
C ASN A 184 -5.02 15.71 5.11
N THR A 185 -5.76 15.40 4.02
CA THR A 185 -5.73 14.07 3.41
C THR A 185 -4.38 13.71 2.79
N PHE A 186 -3.53 14.68 2.47
CA PHE A 186 -2.16 14.43 2.00
C PHE A 186 -1.27 13.76 3.06
N PHE A 187 -1.65 13.80 4.34
CA PHE A 187 -0.95 13.04 5.39
C PHE A 187 -1.36 11.56 5.45
N CYS A 188 -2.27 11.11 4.58
CA CYS A 188 -2.71 9.72 4.53
C CYS A 188 -1.59 8.81 4.00
N CYS A 189 -1.28 7.73 4.72
CA CYS A 189 -0.34 6.70 4.27
C CYS A 189 -1.02 5.57 3.46
N SER A 190 -2.28 5.72 3.09
CA SER A 190 -3.06 4.75 2.30
C SER A 190 -3.07 3.33 2.89
N CYS A 191 -2.96 3.18 4.21
CA CYS A 191 -2.93 1.88 4.89
C CYS A 191 -4.27 1.11 4.83
N GLY A 192 -5.38 1.76 4.46
CA GLY A 192 -6.69 1.15 4.29
C GLY A 192 -7.43 0.75 5.59
N VAL A 193 -6.86 1.02 6.77
CA VAL A 193 -7.50 0.65 8.06
C VAL A 193 -8.89 1.26 8.19
N CYS A 194 -9.05 2.54 7.85
CA CYS A 194 -10.35 3.20 7.87
C CYS A 194 -11.38 2.55 6.95
N GLU A 195 -10.94 1.93 5.86
CA GLU A 195 -11.81 1.27 4.90
C GLU A 195 -12.27 -0.12 5.35
N LEU A 196 -11.54 -0.75 6.27
CA LEU A 196 -11.89 -2.07 6.82
C LEU A 196 -12.95 -1.98 7.91
N TYR A 197 -13.01 -0.87 8.63
CA TYR A 197 -13.82 -0.70 9.83
C TYR A 197 -14.86 0.42 9.73
N SER A 198 -14.94 1.14 8.62
CA SER A 198 -15.96 2.16 8.37
C SER A 198 -16.99 1.74 7.33
N CYS A 199 -18.04 2.55 7.23
CA CYS A 199 -19.12 2.33 6.25
C CYS A 199 -18.64 2.42 4.79
#